data_f8bd6632dc9fb97033cabf4f2df58970
#
_entry.id   f8bd6632dc9fb97033cabf4f2df58970
#
_cell.length_a   1.000
_cell.length_b   1.000
_cell.length_c   1.000
_cell.angle_alpha   90.00
_cell.angle_beta   90.00
_cell.angle_gamma   90.00
#
_symmetry.space_group_name_H-M   'P 1'
#
loop_
_entity.id
_entity.type
_entity.pdbx_description
1 polymer ?
#
loop_
_entity_poly.entity_id
_entity_poly.type
_entity_poly.pdbx_seq_one_letter_code
_entity_poly.pdbx_strand_id
1 'polypeptide(L)'
;MKPVAKTLLALMLTGAVAGAAQAQNQVLHVFNWSDYIAEDTLDNFTKETGIKVVYDVFDSNEVLEAKLLAGSSGYDVVVPSNPFLAKQIKAGVFQKLDRSKLSNWDNLDKDLLKALEPSDPQNQYSVPYMWGTIGIGYNPEKVKAALGEDAPVDSWDLVFKPENMEKLKSCGVAFLDSPTEMLPAALHYLGFAPDSGKADELKKAEELFLQIRPHTAYFHSSKYISDLANGNICVAIGYSGDIYQAKSRAEEASNGVNVSYNIPKEGAGSFFDMLAVPADAKNVDNAHVFLDYLMKPEVMAPIVNYVQFPSANAAATPLVDEAIRTDPGVYPSQEVLQKLYTFTDLDAKTQRTMTRSWTKIKSGR
;
A
#
# COMPACT_ATOMS: atom_id res chain seq x y z
N MET A 1 53.31 -23.60 -71.14
CA MET A 1 52.30 -22.68 -71.66
C MET A 1 51.29 -22.41 -70.51
N LYS A 2 51.22 -21.18 -70.08
CA LYS A 2 50.38 -20.43 -69.17
C LYS A 2 49.33 -21.12 -68.29
N PRO A 3 49.31 -20.79 -66.99
CA PRO A 3 48.17 -20.98 -66.07
C PRO A 3 47.34 -19.69 -66.04
N VAL A 4 46.02 -19.78 -65.95
CA VAL A 4 45.13 -18.65 -65.67
C VAL A 4 44.03 -19.08 -64.66
N ALA A 5 43.91 -18.24 -63.68
CA ALA A 5 42.73 -17.94 -62.86
C ALA A 5 42.20 -18.96 -61.81
N LYS A 6 42.63 -18.69 -60.60
CA LYS A 6 41.81 -18.93 -59.35
C LYS A 6 41.89 -17.65 -58.54
N THR A 7 40.95 -16.76 -58.73
CA THR A 7 40.70 -15.66 -57.82
C THR A 7 39.25 -15.21 -58.03
N LEU A 8 38.50 -15.11 -56.94
CA LEU A 8 37.12 -14.59 -56.74
C LEU A 8 36.15 -15.64 -56.19
N LEU A 9 36.26 -15.89 -54.89
CA LEU A 9 35.09 -16.15 -54.07
C LEU A 9 35.46 -15.97 -52.59
N ALA A 10 35.58 -14.71 -52.16
CA ALA A 10 35.75 -14.35 -50.74
C ALA A 10 35.27 -12.91 -50.55
N LEU A 11 33.97 -12.66 -50.71
CA LEU A 11 33.31 -11.43 -50.24
C LEU A 11 31.80 -11.65 -50.31
N MET A 12 31.22 -12.19 -49.25
CA MET A 12 29.80 -12.02 -48.83
C MET A 12 29.51 -12.91 -47.61
N LEU A 13 30.06 -12.53 -46.46
CA LEU A 13 29.64 -13.06 -45.16
C LEU A 13 30.00 -12.06 -44.04
N THR A 14 29.58 -10.80 -44.23
CA THR A 14 29.62 -9.78 -43.15
C THR A 14 28.35 -8.96 -43.21
N GLY A 15 27.22 -9.54 -42.81
CA GLY A 15 25.96 -8.84 -42.86
C GLY A 15 24.83 -9.50 -42.06
N ALA A 16 25.14 -10.26 -41.02
CA ALA A 16 24.07 -10.92 -40.22
C ALA A 16 24.43 -11.10 -38.72
N VAL A 17 25.09 -10.12 -38.12
CA VAL A 17 25.39 -10.19 -36.66
C VAL A 17 24.89 -8.95 -35.91
N ALA A 18 24.16 -8.05 -36.55
CA ALA A 18 23.64 -6.84 -35.88
C ALA A 18 22.18 -6.98 -35.35
N GLY A 19 21.58 -8.17 -35.44
CA GLY A 19 20.17 -8.38 -35.06
C GLY A 19 19.92 -9.23 -33.80
N ALA A 20 20.94 -9.75 -33.13
CA ALA A 20 20.76 -10.70 -32.02
C ALA A 20 21.04 -10.11 -30.63
N ALA A 21 21.35 -8.84 -30.52
CA ALA A 21 21.74 -8.24 -29.22
C ALA A 21 20.59 -7.53 -28.50
N GLN A 22 19.36 -7.61 -28.96
CA GLN A 22 18.22 -6.89 -28.39
C GLN A 22 17.06 -7.78 -27.95
N ALA A 23 17.28 -9.09 -27.80
CA ALA A 23 16.33 -10.01 -27.15
C ALA A 23 16.61 -10.15 -25.64
N GLN A 24 17.18 -9.10 -25.02
CA GLN A 24 17.58 -9.18 -23.62
C GLN A 24 16.46 -8.65 -22.72
N ASN A 25 15.83 -9.62 -22.03
CA ASN A 25 14.94 -9.45 -20.88
C ASN A 25 13.72 -8.51 -21.04
N GLN A 26 12.72 -8.98 -21.79
CA GLN A 26 11.36 -8.41 -21.74
C GLN A 26 10.60 -8.95 -20.52
N VAL A 27 11.19 -8.87 -19.33
CA VAL A 27 10.58 -9.28 -18.07
C VAL A 27 10.78 -8.19 -17.05
N LEU A 28 9.77 -8.01 -16.19
CA LEU A 28 9.77 -7.11 -15.05
C LEU A 28 9.26 -7.86 -13.83
N HIS A 29 9.98 -7.80 -12.73
CA HIS A 29 9.57 -8.39 -11.45
C HIS A 29 9.05 -7.29 -10.52
N VAL A 30 7.79 -7.38 -10.17
CA VAL A 30 7.09 -6.41 -9.31
C VAL A 30 6.68 -7.06 -8.01
N PHE A 31 6.91 -6.38 -6.88
CA PHE A 31 6.43 -6.79 -5.56
C PHE A 31 5.58 -5.67 -5.00
N ASN A 32 4.27 -5.86 -4.99
CA ASN A 32 3.28 -4.86 -4.61
C ASN A 32 2.39 -5.39 -3.47
N TRP A 33 1.55 -4.55 -2.95
CA TRP A 33 0.53 -4.92 -1.97
C TRP A 33 -0.51 -5.87 -2.60
N SER A 34 -1.11 -6.71 -1.76
CA SER A 34 -2.26 -7.51 -2.16
C SER A 34 -3.42 -6.60 -2.57
N ASP A 35 -4.18 -7.01 -3.59
CA ASP A 35 -5.40 -6.30 -4.03
C ASP A 35 -5.17 -4.81 -4.40
N TYR A 36 -4.03 -4.45 -4.99
CA TYR A 36 -3.58 -3.05 -5.15
C TYR A 36 -3.28 -2.62 -6.59
N ILE A 37 -3.85 -3.33 -7.57
CA ILE A 37 -3.79 -3.01 -9.00
C ILE A 37 -5.05 -3.58 -9.69
N ALA A 38 -5.53 -2.95 -10.77
CA ALA A 38 -6.67 -3.48 -11.52
C ALA A 38 -6.27 -4.72 -12.33
N GLU A 39 -7.21 -5.65 -12.48
CA GLU A 39 -6.97 -7.00 -13.03
C GLU A 39 -6.35 -7.00 -14.43
N ASP A 40 -6.74 -6.04 -15.28
CA ASP A 40 -6.30 -5.97 -16.68
C ASP A 40 -5.04 -5.12 -16.90
N THR A 41 -4.56 -4.39 -15.88
CA THR A 41 -3.46 -3.42 -16.00
C THR A 41 -2.17 -4.07 -16.50
N LEU A 42 -1.80 -5.23 -15.94
CA LEU A 42 -0.55 -5.92 -16.29
C LEU A 42 -0.60 -6.51 -17.70
N ASP A 43 -1.75 -7.02 -18.10
CA ASP A 43 -1.96 -7.53 -19.46
C ASP A 43 -1.92 -6.40 -20.49
N ASN A 44 -2.52 -5.25 -20.17
CA ASN A 44 -2.51 -4.07 -21.03
C ASN A 44 -1.09 -3.48 -21.15
N PHE A 45 -0.34 -3.43 -20.05
CA PHE A 45 1.07 -3.06 -20.06
C PHE A 45 1.90 -3.99 -20.98
N THR A 46 1.71 -5.30 -20.83
CA THR A 46 2.41 -6.29 -21.65
C THR A 46 2.05 -6.16 -23.15
N LYS A 47 0.78 -5.93 -23.47
CA LYS A 47 0.32 -5.72 -24.85
C LYS A 47 0.94 -4.46 -25.47
N GLU A 48 1.06 -3.38 -24.70
CA GLU A 48 1.60 -2.11 -25.18
C GLU A 48 3.12 -2.14 -25.34
N THR A 49 3.83 -2.75 -24.40
CA THR A 49 5.30 -2.65 -24.31
C THR A 49 6.05 -3.91 -24.74
N GLY A 50 5.39 -5.07 -24.79
CA GLY A 50 6.03 -6.36 -24.97
C GLY A 50 6.73 -6.90 -23.72
N ILE A 51 6.73 -6.15 -22.60
CA ILE A 51 7.39 -6.54 -21.34
C ILE A 51 6.42 -7.41 -20.52
N LYS A 52 6.83 -8.63 -20.20
CA LYS A 52 6.07 -9.52 -19.31
C LYS A 52 6.29 -9.14 -17.84
N VAL A 53 5.23 -9.10 -17.06
CA VAL A 53 5.32 -8.83 -15.62
C VAL A 53 5.20 -10.13 -14.83
N VAL A 54 6.17 -10.36 -13.94
CA VAL A 54 6.08 -11.33 -12.85
C VAL A 54 5.68 -10.53 -11.62
N TYR A 55 4.51 -10.82 -11.09
CA TYR A 55 3.88 -10.00 -10.05
C TYR A 55 3.66 -10.84 -8.80
N ASP A 56 4.35 -10.46 -7.74
CA ASP A 56 4.21 -11.05 -6.41
C ASP A 56 3.59 -10.03 -5.45
N VAL A 57 2.97 -10.50 -4.38
CA VAL A 57 2.27 -9.65 -3.42
C VAL A 57 2.75 -9.84 -1.99
N PHE A 58 2.60 -8.78 -1.19
CA PHE A 58 2.78 -8.77 0.25
C PHE A 58 1.63 -8.04 0.94
N ASP A 59 1.53 -8.13 2.26
CA ASP A 59 0.46 -7.56 3.07
C ASP A 59 0.95 -6.69 4.24
N SER A 60 2.26 -6.50 4.37
CA SER A 60 2.82 -5.57 5.37
C SER A 60 4.19 -5.01 4.94
N ASN A 61 4.49 -3.78 5.35
CA ASN A 61 5.80 -3.16 5.13
C ASN A 61 6.94 -3.97 5.76
N GLU A 62 6.69 -4.65 6.87
CA GLU A 62 7.67 -5.48 7.57
C GLU A 62 8.10 -6.69 6.71
N VAL A 63 7.16 -7.29 5.96
CA VAL A 63 7.46 -8.37 5.00
C VAL A 63 8.32 -7.85 3.86
N LEU A 64 7.95 -6.70 3.27
CA LEU A 64 8.74 -6.06 2.22
C LEU A 64 10.14 -5.69 2.73
N GLU A 65 10.25 -5.05 3.92
CA GLU A 65 11.53 -4.67 4.50
C GLU A 65 12.44 -5.87 4.73
N ALA A 66 11.92 -6.95 5.30
CA ALA A 66 12.68 -8.18 5.52
C ALA A 66 13.23 -8.75 4.19
N LYS A 67 12.43 -8.71 3.12
CA LYS A 67 12.83 -9.16 1.79
C LYS A 67 13.95 -8.28 1.20
N LEU A 68 13.83 -6.96 1.31
CA LEU A 68 14.81 -6.02 0.77
C LEU A 68 16.13 -6.04 1.55
N LEU A 69 16.08 -6.12 2.89
CA LEU A 69 17.27 -6.13 3.74
C LEU A 69 18.05 -7.46 3.69
N ALA A 70 17.40 -8.55 3.28
CA ALA A 70 18.09 -9.83 3.03
C ALA A 70 19.07 -9.74 1.85
N GLY A 71 18.96 -8.72 1.00
CA GLY A 71 19.73 -8.55 -0.24
C GLY A 71 19.29 -9.51 -1.34
N SER A 72 19.65 -9.18 -2.58
CA SER A 72 19.22 -9.95 -3.77
C SER A 72 17.71 -10.17 -3.77
N SER A 73 16.98 -9.06 -3.69
CA SER A 73 15.51 -9.08 -3.54
C SER A 73 14.82 -9.85 -4.68
N GLY A 74 15.40 -9.78 -5.87
CA GLY A 74 14.86 -10.40 -7.09
C GLY A 74 13.80 -9.56 -7.78
N TYR A 75 13.52 -8.37 -7.27
CA TYR A 75 12.50 -7.45 -7.81
C TYR A 75 13.12 -6.24 -8.49
N ASP A 76 12.38 -5.70 -9.46
CA ASP A 76 12.76 -4.50 -10.21
C ASP A 76 11.93 -3.28 -9.77
N VAL A 77 10.70 -3.51 -9.31
CA VAL A 77 9.82 -2.49 -8.70
C VAL A 77 9.22 -3.04 -7.42
N VAL A 78 9.23 -2.21 -6.38
CA VAL A 78 8.60 -2.50 -5.08
C VAL A 78 7.83 -1.28 -4.59
N VAL A 79 6.90 -1.48 -3.64
CA VAL A 79 5.96 -0.42 -3.22
C VAL A 79 5.96 -0.24 -1.70
N PRO A 80 7.02 0.31 -1.10
CA PRO A 80 7.03 0.64 0.32
C PRO A 80 6.14 1.85 0.63
N SER A 81 5.60 1.91 1.85
CA SER A 81 4.99 3.13 2.37
C SER A 81 6.06 4.15 2.77
N ASN A 82 5.69 5.43 2.78
CA ASN A 82 6.61 6.57 2.96
C ASN A 82 7.59 6.48 4.16
N PRO A 83 7.24 6.01 5.39
CA PRO A 83 8.21 5.94 6.47
C PRO A 83 9.26 4.84 6.26
N PHE A 84 8.85 3.71 5.65
CA PHE A 84 9.77 2.63 5.30
C PHE A 84 10.69 3.03 4.15
N LEU A 85 10.14 3.70 3.13
CA LEU A 85 10.93 4.27 2.03
C LEU A 85 12.05 5.18 2.57
N ALA A 86 11.72 6.13 3.46
CA ALA A 86 12.68 7.07 4.04
C ALA A 86 13.87 6.35 4.72
N LYS A 87 13.58 5.31 5.50
CA LYS A 87 14.58 4.47 6.17
C LYS A 87 15.41 3.68 5.16
N GLN A 88 14.76 3.09 4.18
CA GLN A 88 15.40 2.25 3.16
C GLN A 88 16.27 3.07 2.20
N ILE A 89 15.91 4.32 1.89
CA ILE A 89 16.78 5.26 1.15
C ILE A 89 18.06 5.51 1.93
N LYS A 90 17.97 5.80 3.24
CA LYS A 90 19.14 6.01 4.10
C LYS A 90 20.04 4.77 4.17
N ALA A 91 19.46 3.58 4.07
CA ALA A 91 20.18 2.32 4.05
C ALA A 91 20.75 1.94 2.66
N GLY A 92 20.52 2.76 1.62
CA GLY A 92 21.02 2.51 0.28
C GLY A 92 20.30 1.36 -0.47
N VAL A 93 19.06 1.04 -0.05
CA VAL A 93 18.27 -0.05 -0.63
C VAL A 93 17.72 0.31 -2.01
N PHE A 94 17.53 1.59 -2.30
CA PHE A 94 16.98 2.07 -3.56
C PHE A 94 17.99 2.84 -4.40
N GLN A 95 17.84 2.78 -5.71
CA GLN A 95 18.56 3.64 -6.64
C GLN A 95 17.72 4.86 -7.01
N LYS A 96 18.40 5.94 -7.42
CA LYS A 96 17.72 7.13 -7.93
C LYS A 96 17.05 6.84 -9.27
N LEU A 97 15.88 7.41 -9.46
CA LEU A 97 15.15 7.33 -10.72
C LEU A 97 15.78 8.23 -11.78
N ASP A 98 15.85 7.75 -13.01
CA ASP A 98 16.17 8.56 -14.17
C ASP A 98 14.92 9.32 -14.64
N ARG A 99 14.83 10.59 -14.23
CA ARG A 99 13.69 11.47 -14.55
C ARG A 99 13.49 11.71 -16.03
N SER A 100 14.53 11.56 -16.84
CA SER A 100 14.42 11.72 -18.29
C SER A 100 13.61 10.62 -18.98
N LYS A 101 13.40 9.49 -18.28
CA LYS A 101 12.59 8.35 -18.72
C LYS A 101 11.14 8.40 -18.22
N LEU A 102 10.78 9.40 -17.41
CA LEU A 102 9.47 9.54 -16.78
C LEU A 102 8.72 10.71 -17.41
N SER A 103 8.23 10.52 -18.63
CA SER A 103 7.56 11.55 -19.42
C SER A 103 6.22 12.00 -18.83
N ASN A 104 5.57 11.13 -18.03
CA ASN A 104 4.27 11.36 -17.39
C ASN A 104 4.40 11.95 -15.98
N TRP A 105 5.60 12.34 -15.55
CA TRP A 105 5.83 12.87 -14.20
C TRP A 105 4.98 14.11 -13.86
N ASP A 106 4.73 14.98 -14.83
CA ASP A 106 3.96 16.22 -14.62
C ASP A 106 2.46 15.98 -14.35
N ASN A 107 1.98 14.73 -14.49
CA ASN A 107 0.64 14.32 -14.11
C ASN A 107 0.47 14.18 -12.58
N LEU A 108 1.58 14.11 -11.83
CA LEU A 108 1.55 13.95 -10.38
C LEU A 108 1.16 15.25 -9.66
N ASP A 109 0.53 15.10 -8.51
CA ASP A 109 0.14 16.20 -7.63
C ASP A 109 1.39 16.88 -7.03
N LYS A 110 1.57 18.18 -7.34
CA LYS A 110 2.74 18.95 -6.92
C LYS A 110 2.76 19.25 -5.43
N ASP A 111 1.60 19.43 -4.82
CA ASP A 111 1.49 19.68 -3.38
C ASP A 111 1.81 18.40 -2.60
N LEU A 112 1.35 17.26 -3.11
CA LEU A 112 1.69 15.95 -2.55
C LEU A 112 3.20 15.64 -2.70
N LEU A 113 3.77 15.87 -3.87
CA LEU A 113 5.22 15.73 -4.08
C LEU A 113 6.03 16.54 -3.09
N LYS A 114 5.61 17.79 -2.83
CA LYS A 114 6.25 18.66 -1.83
C LYS A 114 6.07 18.13 -0.40
N ALA A 115 4.89 17.62 -0.07
CA ALA A 115 4.61 17.03 1.24
C ALA A 115 5.42 15.76 1.52
N LEU A 116 5.82 15.03 0.47
CA LEU A 116 6.59 13.78 0.57
C LEU A 116 8.12 13.99 0.59
N GLU A 117 8.63 15.20 0.36
CA GLU A 117 10.08 15.48 0.41
C GLU A 117 10.79 15.04 1.70
N PRO A 118 10.18 15.06 2.90
CA PRO A 118 10.79 14.49 4.09
C PRO A 118 11.09 13.00 4.00
N SER A 119 10.27 12.25 3.25
CA SER A 119 10.44 10.80 3.04
C SER A 119 11.33 10.47 1.85
N ASP A 120 11.26 11.26 0.78
CA ASP A 120 12.09 11.14 -0.43
C ASP A 120 12.64 12.51 -0.83
N PRO A 121 13.84 12.88 -0.39
CA PRO A 121 14.42 14.19 -0.66
C PRO A 121 14.45 14.53 -2.17
N GLN A 122 13.77 15.62 -2.55
CA GLN A 122 13.59 16.09 -3.92
C GLN A 122 12.87 15.04 -4.82
N ASN A 123 12.16 14.09 -4.23
CA ASN A 123 11.45 13.00 -4.93
C ASN A 123 12.36 12.27 -5.94
N GLN A 124 13.56 11.89 -5.52
CA GLN A 124 14.57 11.30 -6.41
C GLN A 124 14.51 9.78 -6.51
N TYR A 125 13.90 9.09 -5.55
CA TYR A 125 13.98 7.63 -5.42
C TYR A 125 12.68 6.91 -5.75
N SER A 126 11.55 7.64 -5.80
CA SER A 126 10.26 7.01 -5.93
C SER A 126 9.25 7.83 -6.74
N VAL A 127 8.21 7.15 -7.20
CA VAL A 127 7.00 7.75 -7.76
C VAL A 127 5.87 7.52 -6.74
N PRO A 128 5.21 8.57 -6.22
CA PRO A 128 4.02 8.38 -5.42
C PRO A 128 2.93 7.66 -6.22
N TYR A 129 2.38 6.60 -5.64
CA TYR A 129 1.40 5.74 -6.29
C TYR A 129 0.00 6.04 -5.79
N MET A 130 -0.30 5.59 -4.59
CA MET A 130 -1.57 5.79 -3.93
C MET A 130 -1.38 6.19 -2.48
N TRP A 131 -2.45 6.67 -1.86
CA TRP A 131 -2.47 6.99 -0.45
C TRP A 131 -3.81 6.57 0.17
N GLY A 132 -3.90 6.58 1.48
CA GLY A 132 -5.12 6.22 2.16
C GLY A 132 -5.07 6.50 3.65
N THR A 133 -6.13 6.10 4.33
CA THR A 133 -6.28 6.22 5.77
C THR A 133 -6.52 4.86 6.41
N ILE A 134 -6.12 4.72 7.67
CA ILE A 134 -6.46 3.57 8.49
C ILE A 134 -7.70 3.92 9.30
N GLY A 135 -8.78 3.18 9.11
CA GLY A 135 -10.03 3.49 9.77
C GLY A 135 -10.86 2.25 10.12
N ILE A 136 -12.12 2.48 10.33
CA ILE A 136 -13.09 1.49 10.81
C ILE A 136 -13.95 1.03 9.65
N GLY A 137 -13.73 -0.21 9.20
CA GLY A 137 -14.66 -0.94 8.35
C GLY A 137 -15.65 -1.71 9.18
N TYR A 138 -16.93 -1.65 8.86
CA TYR A 138 -17.94 -2.33 9.68
C TYR A 138 -19.19 -2.73 8.90
N ASN A 139 -19.88 -3.74 9.42
CA ASN A 139 -21.23 -4.11 8.98
C ASN A 139 -22.26 -3.38 9.85
N PRO A 140 -23.02 -2.40 9.31
CA PRO A 140 -23.92 -1.56 10.09
C PRO A 140 -24.96 -2.35 10.88
N GLU A 141 -25.57 -3.37 10.27
CA GLU A 141 -26.64 -4.16 10.88
C GLU A 141 -26.11 -4.99 12.07
N LYS A 142 -24.94 -5.60 11.93
CA LYS A 142 -24.33 -6.41 12.99
C LYS A 142 -23.83 -5.55 14.15
N VAL A 143 -23.22 -4.40 13.85
CA VAL A 143 -22.78 -3.46 14.89
C VAL A 143 -23.97 -2.89 15.65
N LYS A 144 -25.03 -2.49 14.94
CA LYS A 144 -26.28 -2.04 15.55
C LYS A 144 -26.93 -3.13 16.41
N ALA A 145 -26.94 -4.38 15.95
CA ALA A 145 -27.46 -5.51 16.72
C ALA A 145 -26.67 -5.75 18.02
N ALA A 146 -25.35 -5.52 18.02
CA ALA A 146 -24.49 -5.71 19.18
C ALA A 146 -24.49 -4.53 20.15
N LEU A 147 -24.50 -3.29 19.66
CA LEU A 147 -24.27 -2.07 20.45
C LEU A 147 -25.47 -1.12 20.50
N GLY A 148 -26.49 -1.31 19.68
CA GLY A 148 -27.64 -0.41 19.55
C GLY A 148 -27.45 0.68 18.50
N GLU A 149 -28.44 1.59 18.39
CA GLU A 149 -28.48 2.67 17.40
C GLU A 149 -27.34 3.69 17.59
N ASP A 150 -26.93 3.93 18.83
CA ASP A 150 -25.92 4.94 19.19
C ASP A 150 -24.50 4.37 19.20
N ALA A 151 -24.26 3.28 18.45
CA ALA A 151 -22.92 2.69 18.32
C ALA A 151 -21.91 3.73 17.79
N PRO A 152 -20.73 3.89 18.42
CA PRO A 152 -19.78 4.93 18.07
C PRO A 152 -18.93 4.55 16.83
N VAL A 153 -19.60 4.32 15.70
CA VAL A 153 -18.95 3.82 14.46
C VAL A 153 -17.97 4.81 13.81
N ASP A 154 -18.01 6.07 14.23
CA ASP A 154 -17.13 7.15 13.80
C ASP A 154 -16.00 7.46 14.81
N SER A 155 -15.76 6.59 15.78
CA SER A 155 -14.83 6.82 16.88
C SER A 155 -14.00 5.58 17.20
N TRP A 156 -12.74 5.77 17.58
CA TRP A 156 -11.91 4.72 18.15
C TRP A 156 -12.51 4.07 19.40
N ASP A 157 -13.47 4.71 20.07
CA ASP A 157 -14.25 4.14 21.17
C ASP A 157 -14.90 2.80 20.79
N LEU A 158 -15.25 2.62 19.52
CA LEU A 158 -15.84 1.38 19.01
C LEU A 158 -14.98 0.16 19.36
N VAL A 159 -13.67 0.29 19.19
CA VAL A 159 -12.73 -0.85 19.30
C VAL A 159 -11.74 -0.72 20.45
N PHE A 160 -11.56 0.46 21.05
CA PHE A 160 -10.65 0.62 22.19
C PHE A 160 -11.35 0.63 23.55
N LYS A 161 -12.69 0.68 23.61
CA LYS A 161 -13.44 0.46 24.85
C LYS A 161 -13.73 -1.03 25.06
N PRO A 162 -13.23 -1.64 26.15
CA PRO A 162 -13.43 -3.07 26.41
C PRO A 162 -14.90 -3.49 26.44
N GLU A 163 -15.79 -2.64 26.95
CA GLU A 163 -17.23 -2.90 27.02
C GLU A 163 -17.90 -2.99 25.63
N ASN A 164 -17.40 -2.26 24.63
CA ASN A 164 -17.87 -2.37 23.26
C ASN A 164 -17.31 -3.64 22.60
N MET A 165 -16.02 -3.90 22.80
CA MET A 165 -15.35 -5.09 22.26
C MET A 165 -15.93 -6.40 22.81
N GLU A 166 -16.32 -6.43 24.09
CA GLU A 166 -17.00 -7.60 24.70
C GLU A 166 -18.28 -7.94 23.96
N LYS A 167 -19.09 -6.93 23.61
CA LYS A 167 -20.35 -7.12 22.86
C LYS A 167 -20.10 -7.48 21.40
N LEU A 168 -19.11 -6.86 20.75
CA LEU A 168 -18.74 -7.11 19.35
C LEU A 168 -18.05 -8.48 19.14
N LYS A 169 -17.55 -9.11 20.21
CA LYS A 169 -16.90 -10.42 20.15
C LYS A 169 -17.76 -11.48 19.44
N SER A 170 -19.08 -11.42 19.61
CA SER A 170 -20.01 -12.39 19.03
C SER A 170 -20.08 -12.33 17.51
N CYS A 171 -19.80 -11.17 16.90
CA CYS A 171 -19.80 -10.98 15.46
C CYS A 171 -18.38 -10.83 14.84
N GLY A 172 -17.36 -10.71 15.70
CA GLY A 172 -15.96 -10.72 15.31
C GLY A 172 -15.38 -9.35 14.96
N VAL A 173 -14.22 -9.03 15.57
CA VAL A 173 -13.43 -7.82 15.30
C VAL A 173 -12.02 -8.21 14.90
N ALA A 174 -11.53 -7.66 13.79
CA ALA A 174 -10.17 -7.86 13.29
C ALA A 174 -9.36 -6.56 13.32
N PHE A 175 -8.06 -6.68 13.50
CA PHE A 175 -7.09 -5.59 13.39
C PHE A 175 -6.00 -5.95 12.38
N LEU A 176 -5.36 -4.93 11.81
CA LEU A 176 -4.13 -5.10 11.03
C LEU A 176 -3.04 -5.80 11.86
N ASP A 177 -2.24 -6.64 11.25
CA ASP A 177 -1.05 -7.24 11.87
C ASP A 177 0.18 -6.36 11.60
N SER A 178 0.14 -5.13 12.10
CA SER A 178 1.20 -4.14 11.95
C SER A 178 1.40 -3.33 13.22
N PRO A 179 2.51 -3.54 13.95
CA PRO A 179 2.82 -2.75 15.15
C PRO A 179 3.03 -1.27 14.83
N THR A 180 3.59 -0.96 13.65
CA THR A 180 3.93 0.39 13.23
C THR A 180 2.71 1.23 12.84
N GLU A 181 1.55 0.63 12.77
CA GLU A 181 0.27 1.29 12.46
C GLU A 181 -0.69 1.23 13.65
N MET A 182 -0.78 0.07 14.31
CA MET A 182 -1.76 -0.14 15.37
C MET A 182 -1.35 0.50 16.70
N LEU A 183 -0.06 0.48 17.06
CA LEU A 183 0.39 1.16 18.28
C LEU A 183 0.29 2.69 18.18
N PRO A 184 0.62 3.35 17.04
CA PRO A 184 0.31 4.76 16.81
C PRO A 184 -1.18 5.10 16.96
N ALA A 185 -2.10 4.26 16.46
CA ALA A 185 -3.53 4.48 16.64
C ALA A 185 -3.94 4.45 18.12
N ALA A 186 -3.41 3.51 18.90
CA ALA A 186 -3.63 3.44 20.35
C ALA A 186 -3.00 4.62 21.10
N LEU A 187 -1.79 5.04 20.73
CA LEU A 187 -1.13 6.23 21.31
C LEU A 187 -1.97 7.48 21.05
N HIS A 188 -2.41 7.67 19.80
CA HIS A 188 -3.24 8.81 19.43
C HIS A 188 -4.58 8.83 20.21
N TYR A 189 -5.25 7.70 20.30
CA TYR A 189 -6.47 7.55 21.09
C TYR A 189 -6.27 7.90 22.57
N LEU A 190 -5.12 7.55 23.13
CA LEU A 190 -4.75 7.88 24.51
C LEU A 190 -4.29 9.33 24.71
N GLY A 191 -4.27 10.15 23.65
CA GLY A 191 -3.85 11.56 23.68
C GLY A 191 -2.34 11.77 23.67
N PHE A 192 -1.56 10.75 23.25
CA PHE A 192 -0.13 10.85 23.05
C PHE A 192 0.22 11.13 21.58
N ALA A 193 1.46 11.55 21.33
CA ALA A 193 1.96 11.66 19.97
C ALA A 193 1.99 10.27 19.31
N PRO A 194 1.46 10.10 18.08
CA PRO A 194 1.44 8.80 17.41
C PRO A 194 2.82 8.18 17.22
N ASP A 195 3.85 9.00 17.07
CA ASP A 195 5.24 8.62 16.91
C ASP A 195 6.04 8.59 18.23
N SER A 196 5.36 8.57 19.35
CA SER A 196 6.05 8.56 20.65
C SER A 196 6.92 7.33 20.85
N GLY A 197 8.21 7.55 21.12
CA GLY A 197 9.17 6.52 21.54
C GLY A 197 9.29 6.33 23.05
N LYS A 198 8.46 7.04 23.85
CA LYS A 198 8.53 6.96 25.32
C LYS A 198 8.01 5.63 25.82
N ALA A 199 8.82 4.96 26.65
CA ALA A 199 8.51 3.60 27.11
C ALA A 199 7.22 3.49 27.92
N ASP A 200 6.88 4.50 28.71
CA ASP A 200 5.66 4.55 29.53
C ASP A 200 4.41 4.76 28.67
N GLU A 201 4.50 5.57 27.59
CA GLU A 201 3.40 5.78 26.65
C GLU A 201 3.16 4.53 25.79
N LEU A 202 4.24 3.92 25.26
CA LEU A 202 4.16 2.64 24.54
C LEU A 202 3.58 1.51 25.41
N LYS A 203 3.94 1.49 26.71
CA LYS A 203 3.37 0.53 27.66
C LYS A 203 1.87 0.73 27.84
N LYS A 204 1.36 1.94 27.89
CA LYS A 204 -0.07 2.23 27.97
C LYS A 204 -0.82 1.77 26.72
N ALA A 205 -0.23 1.97 25.53
CA ALA A 205 -0.79 1.46 24.28
C ALA A 205 -0.82 -0.09 24.27
N GLU A 206 0.24 -0.76 24.76
CA GLU A 206 0.27 -2.22 24.94
C GLU A 206 -0.84 -2.68 25.89
N GLU A 207 -0.99 -2.01 27.05
CA GLU A 207 -2.01 -2.34 28.05
C GLU A 207 -3.42 -2.17 27.49
N LEU A 208 -3.68 -1.13 26.70
CA LEU A 208 -4.97 -0.94 26.03
C LEU A 208 -5.29 -2.10 25.09
N PHE A 209 -4.36 -2.51 24.25
CA PHE A 209 -4.55 -3.68 23.37
C PHE A 209 -4.73 -4.98 24.15
N LEU A 210 -4.00 -5.19 25.25
CA LEU A 210 -4.14 -6.38 26.07
C LEU A 210 -5.54 -6.48 26.72
N GLN A 211 -6.18 -5.33 27.07
CA GLN A 211 -7.55 -5.31 27.59
C GLN A 211 -8.57 -5.78 26.54
N ILE A 212 -8.40 -5.40 25.27
CA ILE A 212 -9.33 -5.77 24.20
C ILE A 212 -8.95 -7.09 23.50
N ARG A 213 -7.75 -7.61 23.72
CA ARG A 213 -7.27 -8.85 23.09
C ARG A 213 -8.19 -10.06 23.27
N PRO A 214 -8.82 -10.31 24.44
CA PRO A 214 -9.74 -11.44 24.62
C PRO A 214 -11.00 -11.37 23.75
N HIS A 215 -11.30 -10.21 23.19
CA HIS A 215 -12.46 -9.91 22.36
C HIS A 215 -12.10 -9.75 20.88
N THR A 216 -10.80 -9.76 20.54
CA THR A 216 -10.29 -9.67 19.16
C THR A 216 -10.30 -11.04 18.50
N ALA A 217 -10.91 -11.15 17.32
CA ALA A 217 -10.97 -12.40 16.58
C ALA A 217 -9.58 -12.79 16.04
N TYR A 218 -8.92 -11.87 15.37
CA TYR A 218 -7.56 -12.08 14.85
C TYR A 218 -6.87 -10.76 14.48
N PHE A 219 -5.55 -10.87 14.19
CA PHE A 219 -4.72 -9.85 13.57
C PHE A 219 -4.27 -10.35 12.19
N HIS A 220 -4.57 -9.60 11.13
CA HIS A 220 -4.16 -9.93 9.76
C HIS A 220 -4.38 -8.73 8.84
N SER A 221 -3.42 -8.45 7.95
CA SER A 221 -3.44 -7.23 7.14
C SER A 221 -4.14 -7.34 5.78
N SER A 222 -4.70 -8.52 5.42
CA SER A 222 -5.48 -8.69 4.18
C SER A 222 -6.75 -9.53 4.34
N LYS A 223 -6.76 -10.53 5.23
CA LYS A 223 -7.88 -11.48 5.39
C LYS A 223 -9.22 -10.80 5.69
N TYR A 224 -9.21 -9.67 6.38
CA TYR A 224 -10.41 -8.93 6.76
C TYR A 224 -11.25 -8.45 5.56
N ILE A 225 -10.65 -8.26 4.37
CA ILE A 225 -11.35 -7.86 3.14
C ILE A 225 -12.43 -8.88 2.81
N SER A 226 -12.03 -10.15 2.67
CA SER A 226 -12.96 -11.25 2.38
C SER A 226 -13.91 -11.53 3.55
N ASP A 227 -13.46 -11.43 4.78
CA ASP A 227 -14.28 -11.71 5.95
C ASP A 227 -15.37 -10.64 6.16
N LEU A 228 -15.10 -9.35 5.90
CA LEU A 228 -16.12 -8.31 5.88
C LEU A 228 -17.12 -8.52 4.74
N ALA A 229 -16.62 -8.75 3.50
CA ALA A 229 -17.45 -8.96 2.32
C ALA A 229 -18.42 -10.14 2.46
N ASN A 230 -17.98 -11.20 3.14
CA ASN A 230 -18.81 -12.39 3.41
C ASN A 230 -19.58 -12.30 4.73
N GLY A 231 -19.43 -11.22 5.50
CA GLY A 231 -20.09 -11.06 6.79
C GLY A 231 -19.58 -12.01 7.89
N ASN A 232 -18.37 -12.55 7.76
CA ASN A 232 -17.75 -13.42 8.78
C ASN A 232 -17.27 -12.65 10.01
N ILE A 233 -16.99 -11.34 9.85
CA ILE A 233 -16.71 -10.38 10.92
C ILE A 233 -17.60 -9.16 10.77
N CYS A 234 -17.76 -8.40 11.85
CA CYS A 234 -18.60 -7.20 11.84
C CYS A 234 -17.79 -5.90 11.89
N VAL A 235 -16.55 -5.94 12.33
CA VAL A 235 -15.65 -4.78 12.37
C VAL A 235 -14.25 -5.19 11.97
N ALA A 236 -13.59 -4.35 11.18
CA ALA A 236 -12.17 -4.43 10.91
C ALA A 236 -11.52 -3.06 11.03
N ILE A 237 -10.36 -2.99 11.68
CA ILE A 237 -9.46 -1.86 11.52
C ILE A 237 -8.55 -2.18 10.36
N GLY A 238 -8.66 -1.39 9.31
CA GLY A 238 -8.03 -1.67 8.01
C GLY A 238 -7.81 -0.44 7.16
N TYR A 239 -7.26 -0.67 6.00
CA TYR A 239 -6.98 0.36 5.00
C TYR A 239 -8.27 0.78 4.27
N SER A 240 -8.44 2.08 4.00
CA SER A 240 -9.66 2.64 3.43
C SER A 240 -10.12 1.92 2.15
N GLY A 241 -9.27 1.82 1.13
CA GLY A 241 -9.63 1.19 -0.13
C GLY A 241 -9.95 -0.30 0.00
N ASP A 242 -9.26 -1.03 0.88
CA ASP A 242 -9.56 -2.44 1.15
C ASP A 242 -10.99 -2.63 1.71
N ILE A 243 -11.41 -1.71 2.59
CA ILE A 243 -12.78 -1.74 3.14
C ILE A 243 -13.80 -1.44 2.03
N TYR A 244 -13.48 -0.49 1.14
CA TYR A 244 -14.33 -0.21 -0.02
C TYR A 244 -14.35 -1.37 -1.02
N GLN A 245 -13.24 -2.05 -1.23
CA GLN A 245 -13.23 -3.30 -2.02
C GLN A 245 -14.08 -4.40 -1.37
N ALA A 246 -14.03 -4.53 -0.03
CA ALA A 246 -14.92 -5.46 0.67
C ALA A 246 -16.39 -5.10 0.46
N LYS A 247 -16.73 -3.81 0.47
CA LYS A 247 -18.08 -3.31 0.13
C LYS A 247 -18.48 -3.70 -1.28
N SER A 248 -17.64 -3.39 -2.28
CA SER A 248 -17.93 -3.74 -3.68
C SER A 248 -18.11 -5.23 -3.88
N ARG A 249 -17.26 -6.07 -3.30
CA ARG A 249 -17.36 -7.53 -3.35
C ARG A 249 -18.65 -8.06 -2.71
N ALA A 250 -19.12 -7.45 -1.62
CA ALA A 250 -20.39 -7.82 -0.99
C ALA A 250 -21.60 -7.45 -1.88
N GLU A 251 -21.56 -6.27 -2.51
CA GLU A 251 -22.58 -5.79 -3.45
C GLU A 251 -22.64 -6.69 -4.69
N GLU A 252 -21.52 -7.02 -5.31
CA GLU A 252 -21.41 -7.91 -6.46
C GLU A 252 -21.93 -9.31 -6.16
N ALA A 253 -21.59 -9.85 -4.98
CA ALA A 253 -22.06 -11.15 -4.53
C ALA A 253 -23.55 -11.17 -4.22
N SER A 254 -24.19 -10.01 -4.04
CA SER A 254 -25.61 -9.87 -3.68
C SER A 254 -26.02 -10.73 -2.48
N ASN A 255 -25.10 -10.87 -1.50
CA ASN A 255 -25.25 -11.77 -0.35
C ASN A 255 -25.99 -11.14 0.84
N GLY A 256 -26.47 -9.90 0.69
CA GLY A 256 -27.18 -9.15 1.74
C GLY A 256 -26.28 -8.59 2.83
N VAL A 257 -24.96 -8.60 2.63
CA VAL A 257 -23.98 -7.98 3.53
C VAL A 257 -23.75 -6.53 3.12
N ASN A 258 -23.90 -5.60 4.07
CA ASN A 258 -23.51 -4.21 3.90
C ASN A 258 -22.20 -3.94 4.62
N VAL A 259 -21.33 -3.15 3.97
CA VAL A 259 -20.05 -2.71 4.53
C VAL A 259 -19.98 -1.19 4.44
N SER A 260 -19.54 -0.56 5.52
CA SER A 260 -19.31 0.89 5.60
C SER A 260 -17.90 1.16 6.13
N TYR A 261 -17.38 2.35 5.80
CA TYR A 261 -16.08 2.84 6.26
C TYR A 261 -16.23 4.20 6.92
N ASN A 262 -15.55 4.40 8.04
CA ASN A 262 -15.40 5.70 8.68
C ASN A 262 -13.95 5.97 9.08
N ILE A 263 -13.52 7.20 8.84
CA ILE A 263 -12.31 7.76 9.46
C ILE A 263 -12.70 8.20 10.86
N PRO A 264 -12.06 7.70 11.93
CA PRO A 264 -12.38 8.12 13.30
C PRO A 264 -12.26 9.62 13.51
N LYS A 265 -13.23 10.21 14.17
CA LYS A 265 -13.32 11.67 14.41
C LYS A 265 -12.18 12.24 15.24
N GLU A 266 -11.52 11.42 16.02
CA GLU A 266 -10.33 11.76 16.81
C GLU A 266 -9.11 11.98 15.90
N GLY A 267 -9.14 11.46 14.68
CA GLY A 267 -8.04 11.40 13.72
C GLY A 267 -7.53 9.99 13.51
N ALA A 268 -6.80 9.79 12.42
CA ALA A 268 -6.31 8.49 11.97
C ALA A 268 -4.96 8.59 11.29
N GLY A 269 -4.26 7.47 11.18
CA GLY A 269 -3.05 7.38 10.38
C GLY A 269 -3.35 7.48 8.89
N SER A 270 -2.53 8.25 8.17
CA SER A 270 -2.49 8.29 6.72
C SER A 270 -1.15 7.76 6.21
N PHE A 271 -1.19 7.00 5.13
CA PHE A 271 -0.02 6.43 4.48
C PHE A 271 0.03 6.86 3.02
N PHE A 272 1.23 6.85 2.47
CA PHE A 272 1.51 7.11 1.07
C PHE A 272 2.42 6.00 0.56
N ASP A 273 1.98 5.28 -0.47
CA ASP A 273 2.72 4.18 -1.06
C ASP A 273 3.48 4.64 -2.29
N MET A 274 4.73 4.21 -2.38
CA MET A 274 5.72 4.78 -3.28
C MET A 274 6.33 3.69 -4.15
N LEU A 275 6.17 3.78 -5.46
CA LEU A 275 6.87 2.91 -6.41
C LEU A 275 8.36 3.24 -6.42
N ALA A 276 9.19 2.28 -6.06
CA ALA A 276 10.64 2.46 -5.98
C ALA A 276 11.39 1.33 -6.69
N VAL A 277 12.61 1.62 -7.15
CA VAL A 277 13.48 0.66 -7.84
C VAL A 277 14.60 0.23 -6.89
N PRO A 278 14.66 -1.06 -6.49
CA PRO A 278 15.74 -1.57 -5.66
C PRO A 278 17.12 -1.37 -6.28
N ALA A 279 18.14 -1.16 -5.44
CA ALA A 279 19.52 -0.99 -5.90
C ALA A 279 20.08 -2.23 -6.61
N ASP A 280 19.52 -3.41 -6.32
CA ASP A 280 19.89 -4.71 -6.92
C ASP A 280 19.00 -5.13 -8.09
N ALA A 281 18.08 -4.26 -8.55
CA ALA A 281 17.21 -4.51 -9.70
C ALA A 281 17.99 -4.85 -10.97
N LYS A 282 17.49 -5.83 -11.71
CA LYS A 282 18.14 -6.34 -12.93
C LYS A 282 17.63 -5.64 -14.19
N ASN A 283 16.35 -5.25 -14.20
CA ASN A 283 15.65 -4.73 -15.37
C ASN A 283 15.24 -3.26 -15.16
N VAL A 284 16.22 -2.41 -14.84
CA VAL A 284 16.00 -0.99 -14.44
C VAL A 284 15.28 -0.19 -15.54
N ASP A 285 15.59 -0.43 -16.81
CA ASP A 285 14.93 0.25 -17.93
C ASP A 285 13.46 -0.15 -18.03
N ASN A 286 13.14 -1.44 -17.87
CA ASN A 286 11.76 -1.92 -17.85
C ASN A 286 10.99 -1.38 -16.63
N ALA A 287 11.67 -1.22 -15.47
CA ALA A 287 11.09 -0.59 -14.30
C ALA A 287 10.65 0.85 -14.60
N HIS A 288 11.50 1.65 -15.25
CA HIS A 288 11.13 3.03 -15.63
C HIS A 288 9.96 3.06 -16.62
N VAL A 289 9.93 2.14 -17.60
CA VAL A 289 8.77 2.03 -18.51
C VAL A 289 7.48 1.72 -17.76
N PHE A 290 7.54 0.86 -16.74
CA PHE A 290 6.36 0.53 -15.92
C PHE A 290 5.94 1.69 -15.02
N LEU A 291 6.89 2.38 -14.38
CA LEU A 291 6.60 3.56 -13.59
C LEU A 291 5.95 4.66 -14.45
N ASP A 292 6.50 4.92 -15.64
CA ASP A 292 5.95 5.91 -16.57
C ASP A 292 4.55 5.53 -17.09
N TYR A 293 4.34 4.23 -17.36
CA TYR A 293 3.04 3.69 -17.76
C TYR A 293 1.97 3.91 -16.69
N LEU A 294 2.28 3.62 -15.42
CA LEU A 294 1.33 3.83 -14.30
C LEU A 294 1.00 5.30 -14.05
N MET A 295 1.88 6.24 -14.47
CA MET A 295 1.61 7.68 -14.36
C MET A 295 0.72 8.22 -15.50
N LYS A 296 0.31 7.42 -16.48
CA LYS A 296 -0.69 7.82 -17.48
C LYS A 296 -2.05 7.97 -16.81
N PRO A 297 -2.77 9.09 -16.98
CA PRO A 297 -4.09 9.29 -16.35
C PRO A 297 -5.10 8.21 -16.72
N GLU A 298 -5.12 7.79 -17.98
CA GLU A 298 -5.99 6.74 -18.51
C GLU A 298 -5.67 5.33 -18.01
N VAL A 299 -4.49 5.13 -17.45
CA VAL A 299 -4.09 3.88 -16.77
C VAL A 299 -4.41 3.97 -15.29
N MET A 300 -4.10 5.10 -14.65
CA MET A 300 -4.26 5.26 -13.21
C MET A 300 -5.74 5.34 -12.80
N ALA A 301 -6.61 6.02 -13.55
CA ALA A 301 -8.02 6.18 -13.17
C ALA A 301 -8.76 4.84 -13.06
N PRO A 302 -8.67 3.89 -14.02
CA PRO A 302 -9.23 2.54 -13.86
C PRO A 302 -8.69 1.79 -12.64
N ILE A 303 -7.39 1.97 -12.33
CA ILE A 303 -6.81 1.36 -11.12
C ILE A 303 -7.48 1.93 -9.88
N VAL A 304 -7.61 3.27 -9.76
CA VAL A 304 -8.31 3.92 -8.65
C VAL A 304 -9.76 3.43 -8.53
N ASN A 305 -10.47 3.31 -9.64
CA ASN A 305 -11.84 2.81 -9.65
C ASN A 305 -11.95 1.38 -9.11
N TYR A 306 -10.95 0.55 -9.39
CA TYR A 306 -10.92 -0.85 -8.94
C TYR A 306 -10.50 -0.98 -7.47
N VAL A 307 -9.36 -0.35 -7.09
CA VAL A 307 -8.79 -0.51 -5.74
C VAL A 307 -9.37 0.45 -4.71
N GLN A 308 -10.04 1.51 -5.15
CA GLN A 308 -10.71 2.53 -4.34
C GLN A 308 -9.80 3.26 -3.33
N PHE A 309 -8.53 3.39 -3.70
CA PHE A 309 -7.59 4.29 -3.05
C PHE A 309 -7.35 5.53 -3.91
N PRO A 310 -7.26 6.73 -3.33
CA PRO A 310 -6.89 7.92 -4.10
C PRO A 310 -5.45 7.81 -4.57
N SER A 311 -5.20 8.19 -5.82
CA SER A 311 -3.85 8.20 -6.37
C SER A 311 -3.16 9.54 -6.17
N ALA A 312 -1.83 9.53 -6.30
CA ALA A 312 -1.02 10.73 -6.38
C ALA A 312 -1.05 11.40 -7.77
N ASN A 313 -1.82 10.88 -8.73
CA ASN A 313 -1.93 11.39 -10.09
C ASN A 313 -3.07 12.40 -10.19
N ALA A 314 -2.74 13.69 -10.13
CA ALA A 314 -3.73 14.77 -10.21
C ALA A 314 -4.47 14.80 -11.55
N ALA A 315 -3.80 14.41 -12.65
CA ALA A 315 -4.41 14.36 -13.97
C ALA A 315 -5.40 13.19 -14.12
N ALA A 316 -5.25 12.12 -13.34
CA ALA A 316 -6.18 10.99 -13.32
C ALA A 316 -7.47 11.28 -12.53
N THR A 317 -7.41 12.13 -11.50
CA THR A 317 -8.55 12.40 -10.61
C THR A 317 -9.84 12.79 -11.35
N PRO A 318 -9.84 13.65 -12.40
CA PRO A 318 -11.06 13.96 -13.16
C PRO A 318 -11.65 12.77 -13.93
N LEU A 319 -10.87 11.72 -14.17
CA LEU A 319 -11.28 10.51 -14.91
C LEU A 319 -11.78 9.40 -13.97
N VAL A 320 -11.60 9.56 -12.67
CA VAL A 320 -12.13 8.64 -11.64
C VAL A 320 -13.64 8.76 -11.56
N ASP A 321 -14.33 7.63 -11.35
CA ASP A 321 -15.78 7.56 -11.20
C ASP A 321 -16.28 8.55 -10.14
N GLU A 322 -17.36 9.26 -10.44
CA GLU A 322 -17.90 10.32 -9.58
C GLU A 322 -18.23 9.80 -8.18
N ALA A 323 -18.78 8.59 -8.08
CA ALA A 323 -19.14 7.98 -6.80
C ALA A 323 -17.92 7.78 -5.89
N ILE A 324 -16.74 7.47 -6.44
CA ILE A 324 -15.48 7.32 -5.69
C ILE A 324 -14.87 8.69 -5.40
N ARG A 325 -14.82 9.55 -6.41
CA ARG A 325 -14.22 10.88 -6.32
C ARG A 325 -14.91 11.81 -5.31
N THR A 326 -16.20 11.59 -5.07
CA THR A 326 -17.01 12.39 -4.12
C THR A 326 -17.23 11.71 -2.78
N ASP A 327 -16.74 10.47 -2.58
CA ASP A 327 -16.86 9.77 -1.30
C ASP A 327 -15.85 10.35 -0.29
N PRO A 328 -16.32 10.86 0.88
CA PRO A 328 -15.46 11.47 1.89
C PRO A 328 -14.54 10.48 2.62
N GLY A 329 -14.77 9.20 2.51
CA GLY A 329 -13.88 8.16 3.05
C GLY A 329 -12.71 7.86 2.11
N VAL A 330 -12.87 8.14 0.80
CA VAL A 330 -11.80 8.04 -0.21
C VAL A 330 -11.06 9.37 -0.36
N TYR A 331 -11.82 10.47 -0.55
CA TYR A 331 -11.31 11.84 -0.67
C TYR A 331 -11.81 12.70 0.49
N PRO A 332 -11.15 12.65 1.67
CA PRO A 332 -11.58 13.35 2.86
C PRO A 332 -11.61 14.88 2.71
N SER A 333 -12.50 15.52 3.44
CA SER A 333 -12.54 16.99 3.53
C SER A 333 -11.28 17.57 4.18
N GLN A 334 -11.00 18.85 3.93
CA GLN A 334 -9.87 19.55 4.55
C GLN A 334 -9.91 19.50 6.09
N GLU A 335 -11.10 19.52 6.69
CA GLU A 335 -11.25 19.38 8.14
C GLU A 335 -10.78 18.01 8.64
N VAL A 336 -11.12 16.95 7.93
CA VAL A 336 -10.66 15.58 8.26
C VAL A 336 -9.15 15.45 8.02
N LEU A 337 -8.64 15.95 6.88
CA LEU A 337 -7.21 15.92 6.57
C LEU A 337 -6.34 16.57 7.65
N GLN A 338 -6.81 17.64 8.30
CA GLN A 338 -6.09 18.32 9.39
C GLN A 338 -5.98 17.47 10.67
N LYS A 339 -6.82 16.46 10.84
CA LYS A 339 -6.79 15.53 11.98
C LYS A 339 -5.97 14.28 11.70
N LEU A 340 -5.61 14.04 10.44
CA LEU A 340 -4.78 12.90 10.10
C LEU A 340 -3.34 13.12 10.56
N TYR A 341 -2.69 12.05 10.95
CA TYR A 341 -1.25 12.03 11.19
C TYR A 341 -0.57 11.10 10.19
N THR A 342 0.63 11.46 9.77
CA THR A 342 1.45 10.62 8.89
C THR A 342 2.43 9.83 9.74
N PHE A 343 2.64 8.57 9.38
CA PHE A 343 3.63 7.73 10.04
C PHE A 343 5.05 8.25 9.78
N THR A 344 5.90 8.16 10.79
CA THR A 344 7.29 8.64 10.74
C THR A 344 8.28 7.50 10.85
N ASP A 345 9.52 7.72 10.36
CA ASP A 345 10.64 6.80 10.54
C ASP A 345 11.09 6.83 12.01
N LEU A 346 10.77 5.77 12.74
CA LEU A 346 11.11 5.62 14.16
C LEU A 346 12.51 5.04 14.33
N ASP A 347 13.19 5.43 15.40
CA ASP A 347 14.49 4.87 15.74
C ASP A 347 14.43 3.35 16.04
N ALA A 348 15.55 2.66 15.83
CA ALA A 348 15.63 1.21 15.97
C ALA A 348 15.30 0.67 17.38
N LYS A 349 15.45 1.49 18.44
CA LYS A 349 15.08 1.09 19.80
C LYS A 349 13.59 1.11 19.97
N THR A 350 12.92 2.16 19.50
CA THR A 350 11.46 2.29 19.50
C THR A 350 10.82 1.18 18.67
N GLN A 351 11.29 0.92 17.46
CA GLN A 351 10.79 -0.16 16.60
C GLN A 351 10.90 -1.54 17.30
N ARG A 352 12.05 -1.86 17.93
CA ARG A 352 12.21 -3.11 18.68
C ARG A 352 11.26 -3.20 19.87
N THR A 353 10.99 -2.09 20.54
CA THR A 353 10.03 -2.04 21.64
C THR A 353 8.62 -2.33 21.14
N MET A 354 8.19 -1.67 20.08
CA MET A 354 6.88 -1.89 19.44
C MET A 354 6.71 -3.35 18.99
N THR A 355 7.71 -3.94 18.34
CA THR A 355 7.67 -5.34 17.89
C THR A 355 7.51 -6.32 19.08
N ARG A 356 8.18 -6.05 20.21
CA ARG A 356 8.03 -6.88 21.42
C ARG A 356 6.64 -6.72 22.03
N SER A 357 6.14 -5.49 22.16
CA SER A 357 4.79 -5.20 22.63
C SER A 357 3.75 -5.90 21.74
N TRP A 358 3.92 -5.83 20.43
CA TRP A 358 3.02 -6.48 19.47
C TRP A 358 2.99 -8.00 19.61
N THR A 359 4.15 -8.62 19.81
CA THR A 359 4.25 -10.06 20.08
C THR A 359 3.46 -10.46 21.34
N LYS A 360 3.56 -9.67 22.41
CA LYS A 360 2.76 -9.88 23.64
C LYS A 360 1.27 -9.71 23.39
N ILE A 361 0.88 -8.62 22.69
CA ILE A 361 -0.52 -8.34 22.36
C ILE A 361 -1.11 -9.53 21.59
N LYS A 362 -0.44 -10.00 20.53
CA LYS A 362 -0.94 -11.13 19.74
C LYS A 362 -1.06 -12.42 20.54
N SER A 363 -0.11 -12.69 21.41
CA SER A 363 -0.14 -13.88 22.27
C SER A 363 -1.10 -13.77 23.46
N GLY A 364 -1.52 -12.57 23.81
CA GLY A 364 -2.38 -12.31 24.99
C GLY A 364 -1.65 -12.53 26.33
N ARG A 365 -0.33 -12.38 26.37
CA ARG A 365 0.51 -12.68 27.56
C ARG A 365 1.42 -11.52 27.90
#